data_7e77f68aa78772629ce3c134df9a0900
#
_entry.id   7e77f68aa78772629ce3c134df9a0900
#
_cell.length_a   1.000
_cell.length_b   1.000
_cell.length_c   1.000
_cell.angle_alpha   90.00
_cell.angle_beta   90.00
_cell.angle_gamma   90.00
#
_symmetry.space_group_name_H-M   'P 1'
#
loop_
_entity.id
_entity.type
_entity.pdbx_description
1 polymer ?
#
loop_
_entity_poly.entity_id
_entity_poly.type
_entity_poly.pdbx_seq_one_letter_code
_entity_poly.pdbx_strand_id
1 'polypeptide(L)'
;MNKFLLVAMLVAPLAVIGADEAKGKKKGEKGFISLFDGKSLDGWKVNKENPKSIVVKDGNIVIDGPRAHLFYDGEVENHNFKNFVLRAEVMTKPSANSGIYFHTKHQDSGRPDAGFEAQVNNTHGDPKKTGGLYAVKDVNPAPAKDNEWFKYEIRVKGKKINIKINGKLTSSWTEVPNAPHLKSMPGRKLGSGTFALQAHDPKSVIHYRNIRVKPLK
;
A
#
# COMPACT_ATOMS: atom_id res chain seq x y z
N MET A 1 83.14 15.14 -7.24
CA MET A 1 82.36 15.85 -6.16
C MET A 1 80.87 15.82 -6.61
N ASN A 2 80.14 14.77 -6.24
CA ASN A 2 78.73 14.64 -6.59
C ASN A 2 77.88 15.18 -5.46
N LYS A 3 77.05 16.20 -5.76
CA LYS A 3 76.06 16.72 -4.83
C LYS A 3 74.78 15.93 -5.04
N PHE A 4 74.36 15.11 -4.04
CA PHE A 4 73.03 14.52 -3.96
C PHE A 4 72.01 15.54 -3.47
N LEU A 5 71.00 15.81 -4.26
CA LEU A 5 69.88 16.63 -3.93
C LEU A 5 68.78 15.72 -3.30
N LEU A 6 68.54 15.96 -2.01
CA LEU A 6 67.47 15.22 -1.28
C LEU A 6 66.14 15.94 -1.50
N VAL A 7 65.21 15.31 -2.22
CA VAL A 7 63.84 15.80 -2.40
C VAL A 7 62.99 15.19 -1.26
N ALA A 8 62.58 16.04 -0.35
CA ALA A 8 61.63 15.64 0.70
C ALA A 8 60.21 15.71 0.14
N MET A 9 59.54 14.54 -0.01
CA MET A 9 58.10 14.49 -0.29
C MET A 9 57.31 14.77 0.99
N LEU A 10 56.60 15.88 1.02
CA LEU A 10 55.56 16.12 2.02
C LEU A 10 54.30 15.31 1.64
N VAL A 11 53.98 14.33 2.45
CA VAL A 11 52.70 13.62 2.40
C VAL A 11 51.72 14.36 3.31
N ALA A 12 50.78 15.08 2.73
CA ALA A 12 49.67 15.68 3.47
C ALA A 12 48.62 14.60 3.78
N PRO A 13 48.06 14.52 5.01
CA PRO A 13 47.00 13.61 5.30
C PRO A 13 45.68 14.05 4.66
N LEU A 14 45.07 13.18 3.85
CA LEU A 14 43.71 13.35 3.34
C LEU A 14 42.74 13.24 4.52
N ALA A 15 42.15 14.36 4.93
CA ALA A 15 41.03 14.33 5.86
C ALA A 15 39.80 13.77 5.17
N VAL A 16 39.42 12.57 5.54
CA VAL A 16 38.12 11.98 5.16
C VAL A 16 37.04 12.75 5.93
N ILE A 17 36.40 13.71 5.26
CA ILE A 17 35.18 14.33 5.77
C ILE A 17 34.07 13.31 5.65
N GLY A 18 33.77 12.62 6.75
CA GLY A 18 32.57 11.80 6.86
C GLY A 18 31.35 12.71 6.73
N ALA A 19 30.68 12.61 5.59
CA ALA A 19 29.37 13.24 5.44
C ALA A 19 28.38 12.48 6.33
N ASP A 20 28.13 13.03 7.51
CA ASP A 20 27.03 12.64 8.39
C ASP A 20 25.73 13.04 7.65
N GLU A 21 25.15 12.10 6.90
CA GLU A 21 23.80 12.29 6.36
C GLU A 21 22.84 12.37 7.54
N ALA A 22 22.60 13.57 8.01
CA ALA A 22 21.49 13.88 8.90
C ALA A 22 20.20 13.44 8.20
N LYS A 23 19.70 12.21 8.54
CA LYS A 23 18.36 11.75 8.19
C LYS A 23 17.34 12.70 8.82
N GLY A 24 17.07 13.80 8.13
CA GLY A 24 16.01 14.73 8.48
C GLY A 24 14.71 13.91 8.57
N LYS A 25 14.13 13.80 9.76
CA LYS A 25 12.78 13.28 9.96
C LYS A 25 11.87 14.07 9.03
N LYS A 26 11.41 13.46 7.93
CA LYS A 26 10.40 14.05 7.06
C LYS A 26 9.21 14.39 7.94
N LYS A 27 8.94 15.69 8.12
CA LYS A 27 7.79 16.17 8.88
C LYS A 27 6.56 15.51 8.29
N GLY A 28 5.87 14.66 9.07
CA GLY A 28 4.73 13.89 8.60
C GLY A 28 3.69 14.81 7.97
N GLU A 29 3.03 14.36 6.90
CA GLU A 29 1.99 15.12 6.23
C GLU A 29 0.85 15.43 7.23
N LYS A 30 0.42 16.71 7.30
CA LYS A 30 -0.51 17.19 8.32
C LYS A 30 -1.80 16.37 8.39
N GLY A 31 -2.05 15.77 9.55
CA GLY A 31 -3.24 14.97 9.85
C GLY A 31 -3.19 13.53 9.35
N PHE A 32 -2.08 13.07 8.77
CA PHE A 32 -1.88 11.66 8.47
C PHE A 32 -1.15 10.96 9.62
N ILE A 33 -1.62 9.75 9.93
CA ILE A 33 -1.08 8.85 10.94
C ILE A 33 -0.53 7.62 10.20
N SER A 34 0.69 7.20 10.50
CA SER A 34 1.28 6.00 9.92
C SER A 34 0.58 4.75 10.46
N LEU A 35 0.28 3.80 9.57
CA LEU A 35 -0.25 2.48 9.91
C LEU A 35 0.82 1.39 9.79
N PHE A 36 2.02 1.71 9.30
CA PHE A 36 3.13 0.78 9.13
C PHE A 36 4.45 1.48 9.46
N ASP A 37 5.23 0.88 10.32
CA ASP A 37 6.48 1.44 10.83
C ASP A 37 7.70 1.17 9.93
N GLY A 38 7.54 0.30 8.91
CA GLY A 38 8.61 -0.14 8.03
C GLY A 38 9.49 -1.26 8.62
N LYS A 39 9.17 -1.81 9.79
CA LYS A 39 10.02 -2.76 10.52
C LYS A 39 9.30 -4.06 10.88
N SER A 40 8.04 -3.99 11.27
CA SER A 40 7.27 -5.13 11.76
C SER A 40 5.84 -5.12 11.22
N LEU A 41 5.11 -6.20 11.46
CA LEU A 41 3.66 -6.25 11.24
C LEU A 41 2.87 -5.89 12.52
N ASP A 42 3.47 -5.16 13.45
CA ASP A 42 2.77 -4.68 14.64
C ASP A 42 1.58 -3.81 14.25
N GLY A 43 0.41 -4.06 14.85
CA GLY A 43 -0.85 -3.46 14.43
C GLY A 43 -1.46 -4.04 13.15
N TRP A 44 -0.92 -5.16 12.67
CA TRP A 44 -1.46 -5.91 11.53
C TRP A 44 -1.64 -7.38 11.86
N LYS A 45 -2.66 -8.02 11.32
CA LYS A 45 -3.00 -9.41 11.55
C LYS A 45 -3.21 -10.15 10.24
N VAL A 46 -2.38 -11.16 9.97
CA VAL A 46 -2.57 -12.04 8.82
C VAL A 46 -3.67 -13.04 9.14
N ASN A 47 -4.51 -13.37 8.18
CA ASN A 47 -5.48 -14.45 8.33
C ASN A 47 -4.81 -15.84 8.36
N LYS A 48 -5.59 -16.90 8.67
CA LYS A 48 -5.04 -18.24 8.92
C LYS A 48 -4.75 -19.05 7.65
N GLU A 49 -5.12 -18.56 6.45
CA GLU A 49 -4.98 -19.36 5.22
C GLU A 49 -3.52 -19.66 4.87
N ASN A 50 -2.73 -18.64 4.63
CA ASN A 50 -1.32 -18.77 4.24
C ASN A 50 -0.49 -17.63 4.85
N PRO A 51 -0.27 -17.62 6.18
CA PRO A 51 0.35 -16.49 6.86
C PRO A 51 1.77 -16.19 6.40
N LYS A 52 2.49 -17.16 5.82
CA LYS A 52 3.84 -17.00 5.29
C LYS A 52 3.88 -16.21 3.98
N SER A 53 2.73 -15.98 3.32
CA SER A 53 2.66 -15.20 2.08
C SER A 53 2.91 -13.69 2.29
N ILE A 54 3.01 -13.24 3.53
CA ILE A 54 3.13 -11.82 3.86
C ILE A 54 4.23 -11.62 4.88
N VAL A 55 5.25 -10.86 4.52
CA VAL A 55 6.43 -10.60 5.35
C VAL A 55 6.81 -9.12 5.31
N VAL A 56 7.64 -8.69 6.25
CA VAL A 56 8.33 -7.39 6.18
C VAL A 56 9.75 -7.62 5.69
N LYS A 57 10.12 -6.91 4.62
CA LYS A 57 11.45 -6.95 4.04
C LYS A 57 11.83 -5.58 3.47
N ASP A 58 13.05 -5.13 3.76
CA ASP A 58 13.62 -3.88 3.23
C ASP A 58 12.69 -2.65 3.41
N GLY A 59 12.04 -2.54 4.57
CA GLY A 59 11.13 -1.44 4.87
C GLY A 59 9.76 -1.53 4.21
N ASN A 60 9.41 -2.67 3.62
CA ASN A 60 8.16 -2.89 2.91
C ASN A 60 7.39 -4.07 3.49
N ILE A 61 6.06 -4.03 3.44
CA ILE A 61 5.23 -5.22 3.47
C ILE A 61 5.35 -5.85 2.09
N VAL A 62 5.88 -7.06 2.03
CA VAL A 62 6.02 -7.84 0.81
C VAL A 62 4.99 -8.96 0.83
N ILE A 63 4.16 -8.99 -0.19
CA ILE A 63 3.20 -10.05 -0.47
C ILE A 63 3.81 -10.94 -1.55
N ASP A 64 4.02 -12.22 -1.25
CA ASP A 64 4.61 -13.21 -2.14
C ASP A 64 4.19 -14.60 -1.68
N GLY A 65 3.20 -15.18 -2.34
CA GLY A 65 2.70 -16.51 -2.01
C GLY A 65 1.19 -16.69 -2.25
N PRO A 66 0.66 -17.86 -1.82
CA PRO A 66 -0.75 -18.18 -1.99
C PRO A 66 -1.67 -17.21 -1.25
N ARG A 67 -2.97 -17.34 -1.54
CA ARG A 67 -3.99 -16.42 -1.02
C ARG A 67 -3.93 -16.25 0.49
N ALA A 68 -3.81 -15.00 0.91
CA ALA A 68 -3.89 -14.56 2.30
C ALA A 68 -4.38 -13.11 2.35
N HIS A 69 -4.77 -12.65 3.54
CA HIS A 69 -5.13 -11.24 3.75
C HIS A 69 -4.49 -10.73 5.03
N LEU A 70 -3.93 -9.52 4.95
CA LEU A 70 -3.32 -8.80 6.06
C LEU A 70 -4.26 -7.68 6.48
N PHE A 71 -4.88 -7.80 7.64
CA PHE A 71 -5.83 -6.83 8.18
C PHE A 71 -5.13 -5.87 9.13
N TYR A 72 -5.44 -4.58 9.03
CA TYR A 72 -5.03 -3.62 10.05
C TYR A 72 -5.84 -3.85 11.32
N ASP A 73 -5.16 -4.07 12.45
CA ASP A 73 -5.71 -4.41 13.77
C ASP A 73 -5.14 -3.49 14.87
N GLY A 74 -4.52 -2.37 14.45
CA GLY A 74 -3.87 -1.42 15.35
C GLY A 74 -4.84 -0.42 16.00
N GLU A 75 -4.30 0.43 16.85
CA GLU A 75 -5.07 1.32 17.72
C GLU A 75 -5.71 2.54 17.03
N VAL A 76 -5.21 2.94 15.84
CA VAL A 76 -5.73 4.14 15.16
C VAL A 76 -7.21 3.96 14.84
N GLU A 77 -8.06 4.86 15.37
CA GLU A 77 -9.54 4.80 15.26
C GLU A 77 -10.11 3.43 15.70
N ASN A 78 -9.42 2.70 16.60
CA ASN A 78 -9.76 1.32 16.97
C ASN A 78 -9.98 0.43 15.73
N HIS A 79 -9.14 0.60 14.70
CA HIS A 79 -9.25 -0.06 13.38
C HIS A 79 -10.64 -0.03 12.75
N ASN A 80 -11.44 1.00 13.05
CA ASN A 80 -12.81 1.15 12.57
C ASN A 80 -13.02 2.50 11.88
N PHE A 81 -12.60 2.59 10.62
CA PHE A 81 -12.63 3.80 9.81
C PHE A 81 -13.95 3.92 9.06
N LYS A 82 -14.60 5.09 9.15
CA LYS A 82 -15.82 5.43 8.38
C LYS A 82 -15.50 6.40 7.23
N ASN A 83 -15.01 7.57 7.57
CA ASN A 83 -14.56 8.57 6.60
C ASN A 83 -13.05 8.74 6.73
N PHE A 84 -12.33 8.70 5.63
CA PHE A 84 -10.86 8.73 5.68
C PHE A 84 -10.24 9.12 4.34
N VAL A 85 -8.94 9.41 4.39
CA VAL A 85 -8.02 9.33 3.25
C VAL A 85 -6.94 8.32 3.63
N LEU A 86 -6.88 7.20 2.93
CA LEU A 86 -5.80 6.22 3.02
C LEU A 86 -4.80 6.49 1.89
N ARG A 87 -3.51 6.48 2.20
CA ARG A 87 -2.43 6.56 1.22
C ARG A 87 -1.43 5.45 1.45
N ALA A 88 -0.94 4.92 0.33
CA ALA A 88 0.15 3.95 0.31
C ALA A 88 1.04 4.21 -0.90
N GLU A 89 2.27 3.73 -0.85
CA GLU A 89 3.10 3.52 -2.03
C GLU A 89 3.10 2.04 -2.33
N VAL A 90 2.88 1.70 -3.60
CA VAL A 90 2.70 0.32 -4.08
C VAL A 90 3.63 0.08 -5.25
N MET A 91 4.21 -1.11 -5.32
CA MET A 91 4.94 -1.61 -6.49
C MET A 91 4.51 -3.05 -6.76
N THR A 92 4.08 -3.32 -7.98
CA THR A 92 3.74 -4.67 -8.45
C THR A 92 4.89 -5.26 -9.27
N LYS A 93 5.06 -6.56 -9.21
CA LYS A 93 5.83 -7.30 -10.21
C LYS A 93 4.93 -7.67 -11.39
N PRO A 94 5.50 -8.02 -12.57
CA PRO A 94 4.71 -8.44 -13.72
C PRO A 94 3.74 -9.56 -13.38
N SER A 95 2.52 -9.46 -13.91
CA SER A 95 1.42 -10.41 -13.68
C SER A 95 0.92 -10.49 -12.24
N ALA A 96 1.25 -9.54 -11.38
CA ALA A 96 0.77 -9.51 -10.01
C ALA A 96 -0.68 -8.99 -9.91
N ASN A 97 -1.44 -9.61 -9.01
CA ASN A 97 -2.81 -9.23 -8.64
C ASN A 97 -2.92 -9.09 -7.12
N SER A 98 -3.55 -8.04 -6.68
CA SER A 98 -3.80 -7.72 -5.28
C SER A 98 -4.95 -6.73 -5.15
N GLY A 99 -5.29 -6.36 -3.92
CA GLY A 99 -6.29 -5.34 -3.60
C GLY A 99 -6.03 -4.69 -2.26
N ILE A 100 -6.48 -3.45 -2.12
CA ILE A 100 -6.58 -2.75 -0.83
C ILE A 100 -8.05 -2.73 -0.46
N TYR A 101 -8.42 -3.51 0.54
CA TYR A 101 -9.79 -3.53 1.08
C TYR A 101 -9.98 -2.43 2.12
N PHE A 102 -11.19 -1.92 2.21
CA PHE A 102 -11.60 -0.95 3.24
C PHE A 102 -13.06 -1.16 3.64
N HIS A 103 -13.45 -0.70 4.82
CA HIS A 103 -14.72 -0.99 5.47
C HIS A 103 -14.96 -2.49 5.68
N THR A 104 -13.88 -3.25 5.81
CA THR A 104 -13.93 -4.68 6.08
C THR A 104 -13.66 -4.99 7.56
N LYS A 105 -13.62 -6.25 7.91
CA LYS A 105 -13.25 -6.74 9.23
C LYS A 105 -12.42 -8.01 9.09
N HIS A 106 -11.64 -8.31 10.12
CA HIS A 106 -10.85 -9.53 10.14
C HIS A 106 -11.75 -10.76 9.93
N GLN A 107 -11.29 -11.68 9.10
CA GLN A 107 -11.84 -13.02 8.94
C GLN A 107 -10.70 -14.02 8.73
N ASP A 108 -10.87 -15.24 9.27
CA ASP A 108 -9.82 -16.26 9.32
C ASP A 108 -9.46 -16.83 7.96
N SER A 109 -10.37 -16.77 6.99
CA SER A 109 -10.16 -17.31 5.64
C SER A 109 -11.08 -16.64 4.62
N GLY A 110 -10.82 -16.89 3.35
CA GLY A 110 -11.62 -16.38 2.24
C GLY A 110 -11.29 -14.94 1.89
N ARG A 111 -11.93 -14.43 0.87
CA ARG A 111 -11.88 -13.01 0.50
C ARG A 111 -12.72 -12.21 1.49
N PRO A 112 -12.34 -10.98 1.84
CA PRO A 112 -13.17 -10.12 2.64
C PRO A 112 -14.58 -10.00 2.06
N ASP A 113 -15.58 -10.36 2.85
CA ASP A 113 -16.98 -10.41 2.44
C ASP A 113 -17.71 -9.06 2.60
N ALA A 114 -17.14 -8.14 3.37
CA ALA A 114 -17.68 -6.81 3.61
C ALA A 114 -16.75 -5.70 3.08
N GLY A 115 -17.34 -4.53 2.80
CA GLY A 115 -16.64 -3.36 2.31
C GLY A 115 -16.28 -3.44 0.84
N PHE A 116 -15.29 -2.69 0.41
CA PHE A 116 -14.88 -2.57 -0.98
C PHE A 116 -13.41 -2.95 -1.16
N GLU A 117 -13.08 -3.26 -2.41
CA GLU A 117 -11.71 -3.52 -2.84
C GLU A 117 -11.28 -2.47 -3.86
N ALA A 118 -10.21 -1.77 -3.57
CA ALA A 118 -9.49 -0.92 -4.50
C ALA A 118 -8.41 -1.75 -5.19
N GLN A 119 -8.56 -1.96 -6.49
CA GLN A 119 -7.79 -2.94 -7.27
C GLN A 119 -6.32 -2.55 -7.43
N VAL A 120 -5.42 -3.52 -7.29
CA VAL A 120 -3.98 -3.45 -7.54
C VAL A 120 -3.59 -4.53 -8.54
N ASN A 121 -3.56 -4.17 -9.81
CA ASN A 121 -3.28 -5.08 -10.93
C ASN A 121 -2.86 -4.26 -12.15
N ASN A 122 -1.57 -4.28 -12.51
CA ASN A 122 -1.12 -3.57 -13.71
C ASN A 122 -1.17 -4.47 -14.95
N THR A 123 -0.61 -5.67 -14.89
CA THR A 123 -0.45 -6.57 -16.05
C THR A 123 -1.01 -7.98 -15.88
N HIS A 124 -1.61 -8.34 -14.71
CA HIS A 124 -2.30 -9.62 -14.55
C HIS A 124 -3.43 -9.78 -15.56
N GLY A 125 -3.80 -11.02 -15.89
CA GLY A 125 -4.81 -11.35 -16.89
C GLY A 125 -6.25 -10.87 -16.59
N ASP A 126 -6.60 -10.57 -15.32
CA ASP A 126 -7.89 -9.96 -14.99
C ASP A 126 -7.99 -8.56 -15.64
N PRO A 127 -9.07 -8.26 -16.39
CA PRO A 127 -9.25 -6.97 -17.06
C PRO A 127 -9.45 -5.79 -16.10
N LYS A 128 -9.78 -6.03 -14.83
CA LYS A 128 -9.93 -4.98 -13.81
C LYS A 128 -8.56 -4.54 -13.31
N LYS A 129 -8.22 -3.28 -13.57
CA LYS A 129 -6.86 -2.76 -13.35
C LYS A 129 -6.75 -1.84 -12.15
N THR A 130 -5.51 -1.57 -11.76
CA THR A 130 -5.12 -0.66 -10.66
C THR A 130 -5.93 0.64 -10.69
N GLY A 131 -6.41 1.04 -9.52
CA GLY A 131 -7.18 2.27 -9.34
C GLY A 131 -8.67 2.15 -9.65
N GLY A 132 -9.15 0.94 -9.99
CA GLY A 132 -10.58 0.62 -10.05
C GLY A 132 -11.16 0.29 -8.67
N LEU A 133 -12.47 0.49 -8.52
CA LEU A 133 -13.26 -0.07 -7.43
C LEU A 133 -13.81 -1.40 -7.94
N TYR A 134 -13.21 -2.50 -7.51
CA TYR A 134 -13.38 -3.84 -8.09
C TYR A 134 -14.86 -4.23 -8.26
N ALA A 135 -15.24 -4.54 -9.50
CA ALA A 135 -16.59 -4.95 -9.92
C ALA A 135 -17.71 -3.94 -9.59
N VAL A 136 -17.33 -2.68 -9.32
CA VAL A 136 -18.26 -1.56 -9.09
C VAL A 136 -17.98 -0.43 -10.08
N LYS A 137 -16.72 -0.01 -10.17
CA LYS A 137 -16.23 1.00 -11.13
C LYS A 137 -14.84 0.60 -11.57
N ASP A 138 -14.78 -0.32 -12.52
CA ASP A 138 -13.53 -0.87 -13.04
C ASP A 138 -12.75 0.16 -13.86
N VAL A 139 -11.44 -0.03 -13.94
CA VAL A 139 -10.48 0.77 -14.71
C VAL A 139 -9.73 -0.15 -15.66
N ASN A 140 -9.52 0.30 -16.89
CA ASN A 140 -8.68 -0.32 -17.91
C ASN A 140 -8.38 0.75 -18.99
N PRO A 141 -7.10 0.96 -19.42
CA PRO A 141 -5.89 0.27 -18.99
C PRO A 141 -5.41 0.69 -17.58
N ALA A 142 -4.42 -0.04 -17.06
CA ALA A 142 -3.76 0.30 -15.80
C ALA A 142 -3.05 1.67 -15.90
N PRO A 143 -3.21 2.55 -14.91
CA PRO A 143 -2.57 3.88 -14.91
C PRO A 143 -1.14 3.87 -14.34
N ALA A 144 -0.61 2.71 -13.97
CA ALA A 144 0.73 2.51 -13.41
C ALA A 144 1.43 1.35 -14.12
N LYS A 145 2.75 1.23 -13.91
CA LYS A 145 3.59 0.18 -14.48
C LYS A 145 4.13 -0.73 -13.40
N ASP A 146 4.43 -1.98 -13.78
CA ASP A 146 5.15 -2.92 -12.91
C ASP A 146 6.59 -2.48 -12.69
N ASN A 147 7.18 -2.90 -11.56
CA ASN A 147 8.53 -2.57 -11.10
C ASN A 147 8.76 -1.07 -10.83
N GLU A 148 7.72 -0.24 -10.86
CA GLU A 148 7.77 1.17 -10.50
C GLU A 148 6.90 1.43 -9.27
N TRP A 149 7.39 2.28 -8.34
CA TRP A 149 6.60 2.74 -7.21
C TRP A 149 5.54 3.75 -7.67
N PHE A 150 4.28 3.52 -7.32
CA PHE A 150 3.20 4.48 -7.55
C PHE A 150 2.47 4.80 -6.26
N LYS A 151 1.95 6.03 -6.20
CA LYS A 151 1.16 6.52 -5.07
C LYS A 151 -0.29 6.10 -5.24
N TYR A 152 -0.83 5.44 -4.24
CA TYR A 152 -2.23 5.06 -4.14
C TYR A 152 -2.93 5.95 -3.12
N GLU A 153 -4.09 6.51 -3.47
CA GLU A 153 -4.95 7.24 -2.54
C GLU A 153 -6.39 6.74 -2.66
N ILE A 154 -6.97 6.39 -1.52
CA ILE A 154 -8.39 6.05 -1.38
C ILE A 154 -8.99 7.09 -0.45
N ARG A 155 -10.01 7.83 -0.92
CA ARG A 155 -10.77 8.77 -0.11
C ARG A 155 -12.21 8.34 -0.02
N VAL A 156 -12.71 8.17 1.20
CA VAL A 156 -14.13 7.95 1.49
C VAL A 156 -14.63 9.13 2.33
N LYS A 157 -15.70 9.76 1.90
CA LYS A 157 -16.43 10.76 2.69
C LYS A 157 -17.92 10.67 2.40
N GLY A 158 -18.72 10.39 3.42
CA GLY A 158 -20.15 10.12 3.28
C GLY A 158 -20.38 8.94 2.32
N LYS A 159 -21.17 9.15 1.28
CA LYS A 159 -21.47 8.13 0.27
C LYS A 159 -20.48 8.08 -0.90
N LYS A 160 -19.43 8.92 -0.89
CA LYS A 160 -18.51 9.04 -2.03
C LYS A 160 -17.18 8.38 -1.80
N ILE A 161 -16.76 7.56 -2.77
CA ILE A 161 -15.45 6.93 -2.87
C ILE A 161 -14.72 7.56 -4.07
N ASN A 162 -13.47 7.99 -3.85
CA ASN A 162 -12.56 8.42 -4.91
C ASN A 162 -11.25 7.66 -4.76
N ILE A 163 -10.74 7.16 -5.88
CA ILE A 163 -9.43 6.52 -5.96
C ILE A 163 -8.54 7.34 -6.89
N LYS A 164 -7.29 7.59 -6.45
CA LYS A 164 -6.30 8.28 -7.26
C LYS A 164 -5.02 7.45 -7.34
N ILE A 165 -4.44 7.41 -8.52
CA ILE A 165 -3.12 6.86 -8.77
C ILE A 165 -2.19 7.98 -9.23
N ASN A 166 -1.05 8.15 -8.56
CA ASN A 166 -0.09 9.23 -8.82
C ASN A 166 -0.76 10.63 -8.85
N GLY A 167 -1.76 10.85 -7.97
CA GLY A 167 -2.52 12.10 -7.88
C GLY A 167 -3.65 12.26 -8.89
N LYS A 168 -3.70 11.45 -9.96
CA LYS A 168 -4.78 11.46 -10.95
C LYS A 168 -5.98 10.65 -10.46
N LEU A 169 -7.20 11.20 -10.57
CA LEU A 169 -8.45 10.49 -10.27
C LEU A 169 -8.66 9.40 -11.33
N THR A 170 -8.72 8.13 -10.88
CA THR A 170 -8.94 6.96 -11.73
C THR A 170 -10.35 6.40 -11.58
N SER A 171 -10.91 6.47 -10.38
CA SER A 171 -12.26 6.00 -10.10
C SER A 171 -12.96 6.95 -9.13
N SER A 172 -14.21 7.25 -9.41
CA SER A 172 -15.12 7.99 -8.53
C SER A 172 -16.48 7.34 -8.56
N TRP A 173 -17.00 7.00 -7.39
CA TRP A 173 -18.30 6.36 -7.26
C TRP A 173 -19.05 6.91 -6.04
N THR A 174 -20.37 7.03 -6.18
CA THR A 174 -21.26 7.42 -5.10
C THR A 174 -22.24 6.30 -4.84
N GLU A 175 -22.34 5.85 -3.60
CA GLU A 175 -23.23 4.76 -3.24
C GLU A 175 -24.69 5.12 -3.53
N VAL A 176 -25.35 4.20 -4.22
CA VAL A 176 -26.79 4.27 -4.50
C VAL A 176 -27.48 3.05 -3.93
N PRO A 177 -28.75 3.17 -3.50
CA PRO A 177 -29.54 2.02 -3.09
C PRO A 177 -29.64 1.00 -4.24
N ASN A 178 -29.64 -0.29 -3.90
CA ASN A 178 -29.82 -1.38 -4.86
C ASN A 178 -28.84 -1.39 -6.04
N ALA A 179 -27.59 -0.95 -5.80
CA ALA A 179 -26.55 -0.97 -6.83
C ALA A 179 -26.40 -2.36 -7.45
N PRO A 180 -26.20 -2.49 -8.79
CA PRO A 180 -26.21 -3.79 -9.48
C PRO A 180 -25.24 -4.81 -8.92
N HIS A 181 -24.06 -4.41 -8.46
CA HIS A 181 -23.04 -5.30 -7.88
C HIS A 181 -23.51 -6.00 -6.59
N LEU A 182 -24.50 -5.45 -5.87
CA LEU A 182 -25.03 -6.04 -4.64
C LEU A 182 -25.74 -7.37 -4.87
N LYS A 183 -26.14 -7.70 -6.11
CA LYS A 183 -26.72 -9.00 -6.44
C LYS A 183 -25.70 -10.14 -6.28
N SER A 184 -24.45 -9.91 -6.65
CA SER A 184 -23.37 -10.90 -6.57
C SER A 184 -22.46 -10.72 -5.35
N MET A 185 -22.39 -9.50 -4.82
CA MET A 185 -21.52 -9.13 -3.70
C MET A 185 -22.28 -8.26 -2.68
N PRO A 186 -23.20 -8.84 -1.90
CA PRO A 186 -24.11 -8.09 -1.03
C PRO A 186 -23.40 -7.33 0.08
N GLY A 187 -22.17 -7.72 0.45
CA GLY A 187 -21.34 -7.03 1.43
C GLY A 187 -20.57 -5.81 0.89
N ARG A 188 -20.57 -5.56 -0.42
CA ARG A 188 -19.94 -4.39 -1.06
C ARG A 188 -20.74 -3.11 -0.79
N LYS A 189 -20.77 -2.69 0.46
CA LYS A 189 -21.50 -1.51 0.95
C LYS A 189 -20.58 -0.62 1.75
N LEU A 190 -20.86 0.69 1.72
CA LEU A 190 -20.25 1.61 2.68
C LEU A 190 -20.75 1.33 4.09
N GLY A 191 -19.85 1.49 5.04
CA GLY A 191 -20.10 1.29 6.46
C GLY A 191 -18.96 1.89 7.27
N SER A 192 -18.41 1.10 8.14
CA SER A 192 -17.12 1.34 8.79
C SER A 192 -16.41 0.00 8.99
N GLY A 193 -15.11 0.05 9.18
CA GLY A 193 -14.29 -1.14 9.37
C GLY A 193 -12.83 -0.84 9.10
N THR A 194 -12.05 -1.90 9.03
CA THR A 194 -10.61 -1.81 8.86
C THR A 194 -10.18 -1.86 7.38
N PHE A 195 -8.86 -1.87 7.19
CA PHE A 195 -8.20 -2.08 5.90
C PHE A 195 -7.65 -3.49 5.82
N ALA A 196 -7.55 -4.03 4.59
CA ALA A 196 -6.78 -5.24 4.37
C ALA A 196 -6.00 -5.17 3.05
N LEU A 197 -4.85 -5.85 3.03
CA LEU A 197 -4.02 -6.06 1.84
C LEU A 197 -4.15 -7.51 1.40
N GLN A 198 -4.28 -7.76 0.09
CA GLN A 198 -4.51 -9.11 -0.44
C GLN A 198 -3.24 -9.73 -1.02
N ALA A 199 -2.93 -10.96 -0.61
CA ALA A 199 -2.19 -11.91 -1.42
C ALA A 199 -3.21 -12.68 -2.27
N HIS A 200 -3.15 -12.55 -3.59
CA HIS A 200 -4.16 -13.11 -4.48
C HIS A 200 -3.85 -14.55 -4.89
N ASP A 201 -2.64 -14.81 -5.34
CA ASP A 201 -2.16 -16.09 -5.85
C ASP A 201 -0.63 -16.20 -5.77
N PRO A 202 -0.04 -17.42 -5.93
CA PRO A 202 1.40 -17.65 -5.75
C PRO A 202 2.32 -16.91 -6.74
N LYS A 203 1.79 -16.34 -7.82
CA LYS A 203 2.57 -15.59 -8.82
C LYS A 203 2.53 -14.10 -8.59
N SER A 204 1.69 -13.66 -7.68
CA SER A 204 1.46 -12.24 -7.41
C SER A 204 2.45 -11.73 -6.35
N VAL A 205 3.41 -10.92 -6.78
CA VAL A 205 4.37 -10.27 -5.87
C VAL A 205 4.12 -8.77 -5.83
N ILE A 206 3.83 -8.25 -4.64
CA ILE A 206 3.50 -6.84 -4.43
C ILE A 206 4.26 -6.31 -3.21
N HIS A 207 4.73 -5.08 -3.32
CA HIS A 207 5.35 -4.36 -2.22
C HIS A 207 4.48 -3.16 -1.82
N TYR A 208 4.26 -3.01 -0.52
CA TYR A 208 3.57 -1.86 0.07
C TYR A 208 4.48 -1.16 1.07
N ARG A 209 4.48 0.17 1.06
CA ARG A 209 5.16 0.99 2.07
C ARG A 209 4.44 2.31 2.28
N ASN A 210 4.87 3.06 3.28
CA ASN A 210 4.38 4.40 3.57
C ASN A 210 2.84 4.42 3.68
N ILE A 211 2.28 3.37 4.32
CA ILE A 211 0.84 3.23 4.54
C ILE A 211 0.44 4.16 5.67
N ARG A 212 -0.47 5.10 5.38
CA ARG A 212 -0.91 6.10 6.34
C ARG A 212 -2.34 6.52 6.09
N VAL A 213 -3.03 6.88 7.16
CA VAL A 213 -4.44 7.28 7.12
C VAL A 213 -4.64 8.66 7.71
N LYS A 214 -5.57 9.41 7.16
CA LYS A 214 -6.14 10.62 7.75
C LYS A 214 -7.63 10.38 7.98
N PRO A 215 -8.08 10.18 9.22
CA PRO A 215 -9.49 10.17 9.55
C PRO A 215 -10.15 11.49 9.16
N LEU A 216 -11.38 11.43 8.68
CA LEU A 216 -12.18 12.59 8.31
C LEU A 216 -13.45 12.65 9.16
N LYS A 217 -13.84 13.86 9.52
CA LYS A 217 -15.12 14.14 10.18
C LYS A 217 -16.27 14.10 9.19
#